data_5281b91e3c7622693bdcce4b972de4fc
#
_entry.id   5281b91e3c7622693bdcce4b972de4fc
#
_cell.length_a   1.000
_cell.length_b   1.000
_cell.length_c   1.000
_cell.angle_alpha   90.00
_cell.angle_beta   90.00
_cell.angle_gamma   90.00
#
_symmetry.space_group_name_H-M   'P 1'
#
loop_
_entity.id
_entity.type
_entity.pdbx_description
1 polymer ?
#
loop_
_entity_poly.entity_id
_entity_poly.type
_entity_poly.pdbx_seq_one_letter_code
_entity_poly.pdbx_strand_id
1 'polypeptide(L)'
;MGSRFRIAWPEQWKKKTSLAHRGNNLIYTPKDFIVSSGLYLITVVACMLLRSVDKTGDTSYVAMLFLTDVFLTAVFTEGYLFSIFCAVLGVLSVDYIFTEPYWQISFTLAGFPLTFLVMMTISILAGALASRAKQVEATQRQMEREKMRGNLLRGMSHDIRTPLTGIVGATDVLLEQDESLTPQQRRELLRSVNEEARWLMRITENLLSITRIDGENASVKKTPELMEEVMEGAVSKFQRHYHSIPVQVHLPEEPLLVPMDPLLMQQVLFNLMENAARHGETVTQIDLTLTREGEQAVLEVADNGVGIARERLHTLFDGTQQPEEGREDARRDMGIGLSVCRTVVTAHGGTITAKNRKEGGALFRITLPLK
;
A
#
# COMPACT_ATOMS: atom_id res chain seq x y z
N MET A 1 12.85 -24.91 29.09
CA MET A 1 11.44 -25.19 29.45
C MET A 1 10.73 -23.87 29.64
N GLY A 2 9.91 -23.47 28.70
CA GLY A 2 9.12 -22.22 28.74
C GLY A 2 7.91 -22.39 27.82
N SER A 3 6.82 -22.92 28.39
CA SER A 3 5.56 -23.16 27.69
C SER A 3 4.88 -21.83 27.34
N ARG A 4 4.85 -21.47 26.07
CA ARG A 4 4.00 -20.38 25.55
C ARG A 4 2.53 -20.85 25.55
N PHE A 5 1.72 -20.35 26.45
CA PHE A 5 0.26 -20.46 26.40
C PHE A 5 -0.24 -19.78 25.13
N ARG A 6 -0.57 -20.53 24.10
CA ARG A 6 -1.40 -20.08 22.98
C ARG A 6 -2.86 -20.33 23.35
N ILE A 7 -3.60 -19.27 23.68
CA ILE A 7 -5.05 -19.35 23.78
C ILE A 7 -5.58 -19.53 22.36
N ALA A 8 -5.99 -20.76 22.01
CA ALA A 8 -6.65 -21.05 20.74
C ALA A 8 -8.13 -20.65 20.86
N TRP A 9 -8.50 -19.58 20.20
CA TRP A 9 -9.89 -19.14 20.08
C TRP A 9 -10.66 -20.05 19.10
N PRO A 10 -11.92 -20.46 19.39
CA PRO A 10 -12.73 -21.29 18.49
C PRO A 10 -12.95 -20.58 17.13
N GLU A 11 -12.86 -21.34 16.03
CA GLU A 11 -13.01 -20.82 14.66
C GLU A 11 -14.35 -20.12 14.39
N GLN A 12 -15.38 -20.43 15.17
CA GLN A 12 -16.70 -19.79 15.10
C GLN A 12 -16.66 -18.28 15.43
N TRP A 13 -15.67 -17.84 16.20
CA TRP A 13 -15.49 -16.43 16.55
C TRP A 13 -14.78 -15.63 15.45
N LYS A 14 -13.96 -16.29 14.64
CA LYS A 14 -13.28 -15.65 13.49
C LYS A 14 -14.23 -15.33 12.34
N LYS A 15 -15.31 -16.12 12.15
CA LYS A 15 -16.30 -15.87 11.09
C LYS A 15 -17.32 -14.77 11.43
N LYS A 16 -17.53 -14.44 12.72
CA LYS A 16 -18.44 -13.33 13.10
C LYS A 16 -17.85 -11.95 12.91
N THR A 17 -16.53 -11.81 12.82
CA THR A 17 -15.86 -10.52 12.63
C THR A 17 -15.83 -10.03 11.18
N SER A 18 -16.09 -10.89 10.19
CA SER A 18 -16.06 -10.53 8.76
C SER A 18 -17.44 -10.12 8.18
N LEU A 19 -18.54 -10.30 8.90
CA LEU A 19 -19.91 -10.00 8.45
C LEU A 19 -20.50 -8.69 9.03
N ALA A 20 -19.76 -7.99 9.89
CA ALA A 20 -20.24 -6.78 10.59
C ALA A 20 -19.91 -5.47 9.84
N HIS A 21 -19.66 -5.49 8.54
CA HIS A 21 -19.28 -4.28 7.77
C HIS A 21 -20.46 -3.67 7.01
N ARG A 22 -21.61 -3.52 7.66
CA ARG A 22 -22.69 -2.61 7.18
C ARG A 22 -23.56 -2.16 8.35
N GLY A 23 -23.35 -0.93 8.80
CA GLY A 23 -24.44 -0.14 9.39
C GLY A 23 -24.71 -0.22 10.89
N ASN A 24 -23.73 -0.52 11.77
CA ASN A 24 -23.89 -0.27 13.20
C ASN A 24 -22.57 0.20 13.82
N ASN A 25 -22.58 1.38 14.46
CA ASN A 25 -21.45 1.98 15.19
C ASN A 25 -21.07 1.23 16.49
N LEU A 26 -21.33 -0.06 16.58
CA LEU A 26 -21.14 -0.93 17.73
C LEU A 26 -20.14 -2.05 17.41
N ILE A 27 -18.95 -1.71 16.95
CA ILE A 27 -17.88 -2.69 16.73
C ILE A 27 -17.02 -2.72 17.99
N TYR A 28 -17.09 -3.81 18.73
CA TYR A 28 -16.22 -4.07 19.88
C TYR A 28 -15.01 -4.87 19.43
N THR A 29 -13.81 -4.28 19.53
CA THR A 29 -12.58 -5.06 19.37
C THR A 29 -11.94 -5.31 20.75
N PRO A 30 -11.34 -6.47 21.00
CA PRO A 30 -10.61 -6.72 22.26
C PRO A 30 -9.49 -5.67 22.48
N LYS A 31 -8.96 -5.11 21.40
CA LYS A 31 -7.97 -4.04 21.42
C LYS A 31 -8.53 -2.76 22.06
N ASP A 32 -9.75 -2.35 21.70
CA ASP A 32 -10.36 -1.14 22.22
C ASP A 32 -10.63 -1.23 23.72
N PHE A 33 -11.03 -2.42 24.21
CA PHE A 33 -11.18 -2.69 25.63
C PHE A 33 -9.85 -2.58 26.39
N ILE A 34 -8.76 -3.13 25.84
CA ILE A 34 -7.43 -3.06 26.46
C ILE A 34 -6.92 -1.61 26.49
N VAL A 35 -7.10 -0.89 25.39
CA VAL A 35 -6.66 0.52 25.29
C VAL A 35 -7.45 1.41 26.25
N SER A 36 -8.77 1.32 26.28
CA SER A 36 -9.61 2.11 27.17
C SER A 36 -9.35 1.81 28.64
N SER A 37 -9.23 0.53 29.00
CA SER A 37 -8.93 0.11 30.38
C SER A 37 -7.52 0.56 30.81
N GLY A 38 -6.55 0.49 29.91
CA GLY A 38 -5.18 0.93 30.15
C GLY A 38 -5.08 2.44 30.40
N LEU A 39 -5.73 3.24 29.54
CA LEU A 39 -5.79 4.71 29.68
C LEU A 39 -6.46 5.10 30.99
N TYR A 40 -7.62 4.49 31.28
CA TYR A 40 -8.33 4.73 32.54
C TYR A 40 -7.46 4.42 33.77
N LEU A 41 -6.78 3.27 33.80
CA LEU A 41 -5.88 2.90 34.90
C LEU A 41 -4.74 3.90 35.06
N ILE A 42 -4.11 4.33 33.97
CA ILE A 42 -3.05 5.35 33.97
C ILE A 42 -3.58 6.66 34.57
N THR A 43 -4.77 7.08 34.19
CA THR A 43 -5.40 8.30 34.70
C THR A 43 -5.67 8.21 36.20
N VAL A 44 -6.22 7.09 36.69
CA VAL A 44 -6.43 6.88 38.12
C VAL A 44 -5.11 6.94 38.92
N VAL A 45 -4.08 6.23 38.43
CA VAL A 45 -2.75 6.24 39.05
C VAL A 45 -2.15 7.65 39.05
N ALA A 46 -2.25 8.38 37.94
CA ALA A 46 -1.78 9.76 37.86
C ALA A 46 -2.48 10.67 38.86
N CYS A 47 -3.80 10.55 38.98
CA CYS A 47 -4.57 11.30 40.00
C CYS A 47 -4.14 10.97 41.44
N MET A 48 -3.91 9.68 41.73
CA MET A 48 -3.44 9.25 43.06
C MET A 48 -2.05 9.79 43.39
N LEU A 49 -1.12 9.76 42.43
CA LEU A 49 0.22 10.30 42.58
C LEU A 49 0.19 11.81 42.80
N LEU A 50 -0.56 12.55 42.01
CA LEU A 50 -0.69 14.00 42.17
C LEU A 50 -1.28 14.35 43.54
N ARG A 51 -2.31 13.63 43.99
CA ARG A 51 -2.89 13.78 45.30
C ARG A 51 -1.87 13.53 46.43
N SER A 52 -0.94 12.59 46.27
CA SER A 52 0.11 12.32 47.25
C SER A 52 1.13 13.45 47.37
N VAL A 53 1.32 14.23 46.33
CA VAL A 53 2.26 15.37 46.25
C VAL A 53 1.57 16.69 46.66
N ASP A 54 0.32 16.87 46.25
CA ASP A 54 -0.43 18.10 46.55
C ASP A 54 -1.08 18.04 47.91
N LYS A 55 -0.59 18.92 48.81
CA LYS A 55 -1.11 19.09 50.17
C LYS A 55 -2.18 20.18 50.30
N THR A 56 -2.52 20.85 49.19
CA THR A 56 -3.48 21.98 49.20
C THR A 56 -4.91 21.55 49.30
N GLY A 57 -5.23 20.27 49.03
CA GLY A 57 -6.58 19.72 49.00
C GLY A 57 -7.37 20.12 47.77
N ASP A 58 -6.78 20.77 46.78
CA ASP A 58 -7.44 21.12 45.53
C ASP A 58 -7.53 19.87 44.62
N THR A 59 -8.75 19.49 44.29
CA THR A 59 -9.05 18.32 43.41
C THR A 59 -9.46 18.72 41.99
N SER A 60 -9.37 19.99 41.63
CA SER A 60 -9.78 20.49 40.31
C SER A 60 -9.08 19.83 39.12
N TYR A 61 -7.80 19.45 39.31
CA TYR A 61 -7.02 18.74 38.27
C TYR A 61 -7.57 17.32 37.93
N VAL A 62 -8.26 16.67 38.86
CA VAL A 62 -8.80 15.32 38.71
C VAL A 62 -9.82 15.29 37.56
N ALA A 63 -10.75 16.24 37.57
CA ALA A 63 -11.74 16.35 36.50
C ALA A 63 -11.11 16.60 35.12
N MET A 64 -10.03 17.41 35.06
CA MET A 64 -9.31 17.67 33.82
C MET A 64 -8.59 16.43 33.28
N LEU A 65 -7.99 15.61 34.17
CA LEU A 65 -7.35 14.37 33.77
C LEU A 65 -8.33 13.33 33.23
N PHE A 66 -9.48 13.16 33.88
CA PHE A 66 -10.53 12.27 33.36
C PHE A 66 -11.15 12.79 32.06
N LEU A 67 -11.28 14.10 31.87
CA LEU A 67 -11.66 14.68 30.57
C LEU A 67 -10.67 14.34 29.46
N THR A 68 -9.37 14.41 29.79
CA THR A 68 -8.30 14.04 28.85
C THR A 68 -8.34 12.54 28.53
N ASP A 69 -8.59 11.68 29.53
CA ASP A 69 -8.78 10.23 29.34
C ASP A 69 -9.93 9.92 28.37
N VAL A 70 -11.08 10.55 28.58
CA VAL A 70 -12.24 10.39 27.69
C VAL A 70 -11.92 10.82 26.27
N PHE A 71 -11.22 11.93 26.10
CA PHE A 71 -10.80 12.41 24.77
C PHE A 71 -9.82 11.45 24.11
N LEU A 72 -8.78 11.01 24.83
CA LEU A 72 -7.81 10.04 24.31
C LEU A 72 -8.48 8.69 23.95
N THR A 73 -9.39 8.21 24.79
CA THR A 73 -10.16 7.01 24.51
C THR A 73 -10.98 7.17 23.22
N ALA A 74 -11.65 8.32 23.01
CA ALA A 74 -12.39 8.60 21.78
C ALA A 74 -11.50 8.64 20.53
N VAL A 75 -10.25 9.09 20.66
CA VAL A 75 -9.30 9.13 19.53
C VAL A 75 -8.73 7.75 19.21
N PHE A 76 -8.34 6.95 20.22
CA PHE A 76 -7.61 5.71 20.04
C PHE A 76 -8.52 4.48 19.88
N THR A 77 -9.81 4.54 20.27
CA THR A 77 -10.77 3.43 20.11
C THR A 77 -11.70 3.64 18.92
N GLU A 78 -12.30 2.55 18.42
CA GLU A 78 -13.30 2.60 17.37
C GLU A 78 -14.70 2.76 17.97
N GLY A 79 -15.40 3.85 17.60
CA GLY A 79 -16.75 4.17 18.10
C GLY A 79 -16.73 5.02 19.37
N TYR A 80 -17.93 5.39 19.84
CA TYR A 80 -18.14 6.31 20.96
C TYR A 80 -18.47 5.61 22.29
N LEU A 81 -18.72 4.31 22.27
CA LEU A 81 -19.19 3.57 23.48
C LEU A 81 -18.14 3.51 24.59
N PHE A 82 -16.88 3.24 24.24
CA PHE A 82 -15.82 3.18 25.23
C PHE A 82 -15.54 4.56 25.87
N SER A 83 -15.63 5.63 25.08
CA SER A 83 -15.46 6.99 25.62
C SER A 83 -16.62 7.39 26.55
N ILE A 84 -17.86 7.00 26.23
CA ILE A 84 -19.01 7.19 27.12
C ILE A 84 -18.84 6.37 28.41
N PHE A 85 -18.39 5.10 28.27
CA PHE A 85 -18.16 4.24 29.43
C PHE A 85 -17.07 4.80 30.34
N CYS A 86 -15.94 5.26 29.77
CA CYS A 86 -14.87 5.94 30.52
C CYS A 86 -15.35 7.24 31.16
N ALA A 87 -16.24 8.00 30.49
CA ALA A 87 -16.82 9.21 31.09
C ALA A 87 -17.67 8.90 32.32
N VAL A 88 -18.54 7.88 32.24
CA VAL A 88 -19.37 7.45 33.39
C VAL A 88 -18.48 6.95 34.53
N LEU A 89 -17.50 6.09 34.24
CA LEU A 89 -16.56 5.60 35.25
C LEU A 89 -15.72 6.74 35.85
N GLY A 90 -15.27 7.69 35.02
CA GLY A 90 -14.52 8.86 35.44
C GLY A 90 -15.28 9.72 36.45
N VAL A 91 -16.55 10.02 36.13
CA VAL A 91 -17.41 10.78 37.03
C VAL A 91 -17.61 10.05 38.36
N LEU A 92 -17.90 8.73 38.32
CA LEU A 92 -18.06 7.93 39.54
C LEU A 92 -16.76 7.88 40.35
N SER A 93 -15.61 7.83 39.69
CA SER A 93 -14.31 7.83 40.35
C SER A 93 -13.98 9.18 40.99
N VAL A 94 -14.32 10.29 40.36
CA VAL A 94 -14.16 11.65 40.92
C VAL A 94 -14.97 11.77 42.20
N ASP A 95 -16.23 11.36 42.21
CA ASP A 95 -17.10 11.44 43.39
C ASP A 95 -16.65 10.47 44.50
N TYR A 96 -16.42 9.21 44.20
CA TYR A 96 -16.17 8.16 45.17
C TYR A 96 -14.76 8.24 45.79
N ILE A 97 -13.73 8.56 44.98
CA ILE A 97 -12.33 8.46 45.40
C ILE A 97 -11.74 9.82 45.79
N PHE A 98 -12.15 10.90 45.08
CA PHE A 98 -11.46 12.19 45.13
C PHE A 98 -12.26 13.31 45.78
N THR A 99 -13.57 13.10 46.07
CA THR A 99 -14.43 14.13 46.68
C THR A 99 -14.77 13.76 48.14
N GLU A 100 -14.81 14.72 49.04
CA GLU A 100 -15.26 14.52 50.42
C GLU A 100 -16.80 14.46 50.52
N PRO A 101 -17.39 13.53 51.30
CA PRO A 101 -16.74 12.49 52.11
C PRO A 101 -16.27 11.31 51.29
N TYR A 102 -14.98 10.94 51.42
CA TYR A 102 -14.36 9.85 50.63
C TYR A 102 -15.05 8.51 50.88
N TRP A 103 -15.07 7.65 49.83
CA TRP A 103 -15.62 6.30 49.85
C TRP A 103 -17.17 6.25 50.02
N GLN A 104 -17.84 7.38 49.77
CA GLN A 104 -19.29 7.45 49.73
C GLN A 104 -19.73 8.15 48.45
N ILE A 105 -20.80 7.61 47.81
CA ILE A 105 -21.39 8.28 46.66
C ILE A 105 -22.36 9.33 47.14
N SER A 106 -22.06 10.59 46.90
CA SER A 106 -22.82 11.73 47.37
C SER A 106 -23.41 12.53 46.21
N PHE A 107 -24.65 12.23 45.83
CA PHE A 107 -25.36 12.96 44.76
C PHE A 107 -25.87 14.37 45.18
N THR A 108 -25.64 14.77 46.42
CA THR A 108 -26.21 16.00 46.98
C THR A 108 -25.30 17.24 46.90
N LEU A 109 -24.05 17.08 46.47
CA LEU A 109 -23.11 18.19 46.25
C LEU A 109 -23.54 19.02 45.04
N ALA A 110 -23.71 20.30 45.20
CA ALA A 110 -24.24 21.26 44.23
C ALA A 110 -23.47 21.29 42.88
N GLY A 111 -22.26 20.75 42.80
CA GLY A 111 -21.43 20.69 41.59
C GLY A 111 -21.52 19.36 40.80
N PHE A 112 -21.93 18.25 41.45
CA PHE A 112 -21.90 16.90 40.87
C PHE A 112 -22.74 16.75 39.60
N PRO A 113 -24.02 17.19 39.57
CA PRO A 113 -24.85 17.03 38.36
C PRO A 113 -24.29 17.84 37.18
N LEU A 114 -23.69 19.01 37.45
CA LEU A 114 -23.11 19.87 36.41
C LEU A 114 -21.84 19.23 35.80
N THR A 115 -20.91 18.71 36.61
CA THR A 115 -19.69 18.03 36.14
C THR A 115 -20.05 16.79 35.35
N PHE A 116 -21.03 15.98 35.80
CA PHE A 116 -21.55 14.84 35.07
C PHE A 116 -22.07 15.23 33.68
N LEU A 117 -22.92 16.25 33.63
CA LEU A 117 -23.53 16.72 32.39
C LEU A 117 -22.47 17.25 31.40
N VAL A 118 -21.48 18.02 31.91
CA VAL A 118 -20.39 18.55 31.11
C VAL A 118 -19.50 17.41 30.57
N MET A 119 -19.07 16.46 31.40
CA MET A 119 -18.24 15.32 30.98
C MET A 119 -18.98 14.45 29.97
N MET A 120 -20.25 14.18 30.18
CA MET A 120 -21.07 13.39 29.27
C MET A 120 -21.24 14.10 27.91
N THR A 121 -21.50 15.41 27.92
CA THR A 121 -21.65 16.20 26.70
C THR A 121 -20.35 16.25 25.90
N ILE A 122 -19.21 16.47 26.56
CA ILE A 122 -17.89 16.49 25.92
C ILE A 122 -17.54 15.11 25.38
N SER A 123 -17.83 14.03 26.10
CA SER A 123 -17.63 12.67 25.66
C SER A 123 -18.39 12.35 24.37
N ILE A 124 -19.68 12.67 24.33
CA ILE A 124 -20.52 12.44 23.15
C ILE A 124 -20.01 13.28 21.98
N LEU A 125 -19.69 14.55 22.22
CA LEU A 125 -19.21 15.45 21.17
C LEU A 125 -17.84 15.02 20.63
N ALA A 126 -16.90 14.71 21.51
CA ALA A 126 -15.56 14.22 21.12
C ALA A 126 -15.66 12.89 20.34
N GLY A 127 -16.45 11.95 20.82
CA GLY A 127 -16.69 10.67 20.13
C GLY A 127 -17.33 10.84 18.76
N ALA A 128 -18.32 11.74 18.65
CA ALA A 128 -18.96 12.04 17.37
C ALA A 128 -18.01 12.72 16.38
N LEU A 129 -17.19 13.67 16.84
CA LEU A 129 -16.18 14.34 16.01
C LEU A 129 -15.08 13.38 15.56
N ALA A 130 -14.55 12.56 16.46
CA ALA A 130 -13.54 11.55 16.14
C ALA A 130 -14.05 10.53 15.12
N SER A 131 -15.29 10.05 15.29
CA SER A 131 -15.95 9.14 14.35
C SER A 131 -16.14 9.77 12.96
N ARG A 132 -16.58 11.03 12.91
CA ARG A 132 -16.72 11.76 11.64
C ARG A 132 -15.38 11.99 10.97
N ALA A 133 -14.33 12.35 11.70
CA ALA A 133 -12.99 12.54 11.15
C ALA A 133 -12.45 11.25 10.51
N LYS A 134 -12.57 10.12 11.19
CA LYS A 134 -12.20 8.79 10.64
C LYS A 134 -13.00 8.42 9.40
N GLN A 135 -14.29 8.73 9.40
CA GLN A 135 -15.17 8.43 8.26
C GLN A 135 -14.84 9.29 7.03
N VAL A 136 -14.54 10.59 7.24
CA VAL A 136 -14.10 11.49 6.17
C VAL A 136 -12.76 11.00 5.59
N GLU A 137 -11.81 10.64 6.43
CA GLU A 137 -10.51 10.12 5.98
C GLU A 137 -10.65 8.81 5.17
N ALA A 138 -11.48 7.88 5.64
CA ALA A 138 -11.77 6.64 4.92
C ALA A 138 -12.42 6.91 3.55
N THR A 139 -13.39 7.83 3.51
CA THR A 139 -14.07 8.22 2.26
C THR A 139 -13.12 8.93 1.29
N GLN A 140 -12.25 9.81 1.79
CA GLN A 140 -11.22 10.45 0.96
C GLN A 140 -10.27 9.44 0.33
N ARG A 141 -9.76 8.50 1.13
CA ARG A 141 -8.89 7.40 0.62
C ARG A 141 -9.61 6.56 -0.44
N GLN A 142 -10.89 6.30 -0.26
CA GLN A 142 -11.69 5.57 -1.26
C GLN A 142 -11.87 6.39 -2.53
N MET A 143 -12.21 7.67 -2.43
CA MET A 143 -12.34 8.57 -3.60
C MET A 143 -11.04 8.72 -4.36
N GLU A 144 -9.90 8.83 -3.68
CA GLU A 144 -8.58 8.89 -4.31
C GLU A 144 -8.28 7.62 -5.10
N ARG A 145 -8.60 6.44 -4.54
CA ARG A 145 -8.45 5.14 -5.23
C ARG A 145 -9.35 5.07 -6.46
N GLU A 146 -10.62 5.44 -6.34
CA GLU A 146 -11.56 5.45 -7.47
C GLU A 146 -11.15 6.44 -8.55
N LYS A 147 -10.68 7.63 -8.17
CA LYS A 147 -10.14 8.62 -9.11
C LYS A 147 -8.92 8.11 -9.84
N MET A 148 -7.98 7.49 -9.12
CA MET A 148 -6.80 6.86 -9.72
C MET A 148 -7.20 5.77 -10.70
N ARG A 149 -8.12 4.88 -10.31
CA ARG A 149 -8.67 3.82 -11.17
C ARG A 149 -9.36 4.40 -12.42
N GLY A 150 -10.18 5.44 -12.24
CA GLY A 150 -10.86 6.12 -13.36
C GLY A 150 -9.87 6.77 -14.34
N ASN A 151 -8.81 7.40 -13.83
CA ASN A 151 -7.76 7.99 -14.66
C ASN A 151 -6.97 6.92 -15.42
N LEU A 152 -6.61 5.81 -14.74
CA LEU A 152 -5.95 4.67 -15.38
C LEU A 152 -6.80 4.10 -16.53
N LEU A 153 -8.08 3.80 -16.28
CA LEU A 153 -8.98 3.25 -17.30
C LEU A 153 -9.18 4.20 -18.49
N ARG A 154 -9.26 5.50 -18.24
CA ARG A 154 -9.42 6.50 -19.31
C ARG A 154 -8.16 6.63 -20.17
N GLY A 155 -6.99 6.72 -19.53
CA GLY A 155 -5.70 6.69 -20.20
C GLY A 155 -5.57 5.42 -21.07
N MET A 156 -5.84 4.25 -20.49
CA MET A 156 -5.76 2.95 -21.17
C MET A 156 -6.68 2.83 -22.38
N SER A 157 -7.89 3.43 -22.33
CA SER A 157 -8.81 3.38 -23.48
C SER A 157 -8.27 4.12 -24.70
N HIS A 158 -7.61 5.25 -24.49
CA HIS A 158 -6.92 5.97 -25.56
C HIS A 158 -5.74 5.17 -26.08
N ASP A 159 -5.00 4.57 -25.19
CA ASP A 159 -3.74 3.90 -25.45
C ASP A 159 -3.90 2.53 -26.13
N ILE A 160 -5.05 1.87 -25.90
CA ILE A 160 -5.45 0.69 -26.65
C ILE A 160 -5.96 1.06 -28.06
N ARG A 161 -6.65 2.18 -28.20
CA ARG A 161 -7.24 2.60 -29.47
C ARG A 161 -6.19 2.93 -30.52
N THR A 162 -5.10 3.61 -30.14
CA THR A 162 -4.05 4.03 -31.06
C THR A 162 -3.39 2.87 -31.80
N PRO A 163 -2.83 1.83 -31.15
CA PRO A 163 -2.25 0.66 -31.82
C PRO A 163 -3.29 -0.16 -32.57
N LEU A 164 -4.50 -0.25 -32.04
CA LEU A 164 -5.58 -0.95 -32.74
C LEU A 164 -5.90 -0.27 -34.07
N THR A 165 -5.94 1.06 -34.11
CA THR A 165 -6.11 1.82 -35.35
C THR A 165 -4.92 1.60 -36.30
N GLY A 166 -3.68 1.54 -35.79
CA GLY A 166 -2.49 1.22 -36.59
C GLY A 166 -2.54 -0.17 -37.21
N ILE A 167 -2.95 -1.19 -36.41
CA ILE A 167 -3.14 -2.56 -36.89
C ILE A 167 -4.20 -2.61 -38.01
N VAL A 168 -5.37 -1.99 -37.76
CA VAL A 168 -6.46 -1.97 -38.77
C VAL A 168 -5.98 -1.25 -40.02
N GLY A 169 -5.40 -0.06 -39.92
CA GLY A 169 -4.93 0.68 -41.12
C GLY A 169 -3.86 -0.06 -41.90
N ALA A 170 -2.88 -0.68 -41.23
CA ALA A 170 -1.87 -1.48 -41.92
C ALA A 170 -2.44 -2.73 -42.57
N THR A 171 -3.44 -3.39 -41.94
CA THR A 171 -4.12 -4.54 -42.53
C THR A 171 -5.02 -4.16 -43.70
N ASP A 172 -5.71 -3.01 -43.65
CA ASP A 172 -6.51 -2.50 -44.75
C ASP A 172 -5.65 -2.24 -46.01
N VAL A 173 -4.48 -1.60 -45.85
CA VAL A 173 -3.52 -1.38 -46.93
C VAL A 173 -3.02 -2.72 -47.51
N LEU A 174 -2.74 -3.72 -46.65
CA LEU A 174 -2.32 -5.05 -47.11
C LEU A 174 -3.42 -5.79 -47.89
N LEU A 175 -4.70 -5.56 -47.56
CA LEU A 175 -5.82 -6.22 -48.22
C LEU A 175 -6.26 -5.51 -49.50
N GLU A 176 -6.24 -4.18 -49.53
CA GLU A 176 -6.76 -3.40 -50.63
C GLU A 176 -5.71 -3.13 -51.73
N GLN A 177 -4.43 -3.08 -51.35
CA GLN A 177 -3.34 -2.66 -52.25
C GLN A 177 -2.27 -3.74 -52.46
N ASP A 178 -2.59 -5.01 -52.20
CA ASP A 178 -1.62 -6.12 -52.19
C ASP A 178 -0.80 -6.22 -53.49
N GLU A 179 -1.44 -6.02 -54.66
CA GLU A 179 -0.79 -6.10 -55.98
C GLU A 179 0.17 -4.90 -56.25
N SER A 180 -0.02 -3.78 -55.58
CA SER A 180 0.80 -2.55 -55.77
C SER A 180 1.96 -2.45 -54.80
N LEU A 181 1.97 -3.25 -53.72
CA LEU A 181 2.99 -3.21 -52.70
C LEU A 181 4.26 -3.95 -53.10
N THR A 182 5.40 -3.30 -52.89
CA THR A 182 6.69 -3.99 -52.98
C THR A 182 6.86 -5.01 -51.84
N PRO A 183 7.65 -6.07 -52.03
CA PRO A 183 7.92 -7.06 -50.98
C PRO A 183 8.49 -6.42 -49.71
N GLN A 184 9.20 -5.29 -49.84
CA GLN A 184 9.74 -4.54 -48.70
C GLN A 184 8.64 -3.81 -47.93
N GLN A 185 7.77 -3.09 -48.62
CA GLN A 185 6.62 -2.39 -48.01
C GLN A 185 5.69 -3.35 -47.31
N ARG A 186 5.40 -4.50 -47.89
CA ARG A 186 4.60 -5.57 -47.26
C ARG A 186 5.23 -6.05 -45.96
N ARG A 187 6.57 -6.27 -45.94
CA ARG A 187 7.29 -6.67 -44.72
C ARG A 187 7.26 -5.61 -43.65
N GLU A 188 7.37 -4.34 -44.02
CA GLU A 188 7.30 -3.21 -43.09
C GLU A 188 5.91 -3.10 -42.45
N LEU A 189 4.84 -3.22 -43.22
CA LEU A 189 3.47 -3.25 -42.71
C LEU A 189 3.21 -4.43 -41.76
N LEU A 190 3.65 -5.64 -42.17
CA LEU A 190 3.51 -6.83 -41.31
C LEU A 190 4.34 -6.68 -39.99
N ARG A 191 5.51 -6.07 -40.05
CA ARG A 191 6.33 -5.78 -38.86
C ARG A 191 5.62 -4.80 -37.97
N SER A 192 5.07 -3.72 -38.51
CA SER A 192 4.27 -2.73 -37.76
C SER A 192 3.08 -3.39 -37.05
N VAL A 193 2.28 -4.21 -37.74
CA VAL A 193 1.16 -4.95 -37.17
C VAL A 193 1.63 -5.84 -36.00
N ASN A 194 2.75 -6.55 -36.18
CA ASN A 194 3.29 -7.43 -35.13
C ASN A 194 3.77 -6.64 -33.91
N GLU A 195 4.42 -5.48 -34.11
CA GLU A 195 4.89 -4.62 -33.02
C GLU A 195 3.72 -4.03 -32.22
N GLU A 196 2.68 -3.54 -32.91
CA GLU A 196 1.48 -2.99 -32.27
C GLU A 196 0.69 -4.07 -31.51
N ALA A 197 0.56 -5.27 -32.07
CA ALA A 197 -0.09 -6.40 -31.41
C ALA A 197 0.68 -6.83 -30.13
N ARG A 198 2.01 -6.90 -30.20
CA ARG A 198 2.85 -7.19 -29.03
C ARG A 198 2.72 -6.11 -27.95
N TRP A 199 2.61 -4.85 -28.34
CA TRP A 199 2.41 -3.75 -27.43
C TRP A 199 1.04 -3.83 -26.72
N LEU A 200 -0.03 -4.18 -27.43
CA LEU A 200 -1.35 -4.45 -26.82
C LEU A 200 -1.32 -5.59 -25.80
N MET A 201 -0.60 -6.67 -26.11
CA MET A 201 -0.43 -7.78 -25.16
C MET A 201 0.24 -7.30 -23.86
N ARG A 202 1.28 -6.48 -23.94
CA ARG A 202 1.94 -5.91 -22.74
C ARG A 202 0.99 -5.05 -21.91
N ILE A 203 0.18 -4.20 -22.53
CA ILE A 203 -0.82 -3.41 -21.79
C ILE A 203 -1.80 -4.30 -21.08
N THR A 204 -2.32 -5.35 -21.73
CA THR A 204 -3.28 -6.26 -21.10
C THR A 204 -2.65 -7.04 -19.93
N GLU A 205 -1.40 -7.50 -20.04
CA GLU A 205 -0.68 -8.12 -18.92
C GLU A 205 -0.49 -7.16 -17.74
N ASN A 206 -0.12 -5.91 -18.01
CA ASN A 206 0.03 -4.90 -16.97
C ASN A 206 -1.32 -4.55 -16.30
N LEU A 207 -2.42 -4.47 -17.07
CA LEU A 207 -3.76 -4.24 -16.57
C LEU A 207 -4.22 -5.38 -15.65
N LEU A 208 -4.01 -6.63 -16.06
CA LEU A 208 -4.32 -7.81 -15.25
C LEU A 208 -3.52 -7.81 -13.93
N SER A 209 -2.29 -7.35 -13.95
CA SER A 209 -1.47 -7.23 -12.74
C SER A 209 -2.05 -6.20 -11.75
N ILE A 210 -2.52 -5.05 -12.24
CA ILE A 210 -3.17 -4.04 -11.40
C ILE A 210 -4.51 -4.56 -10.85
N THR A 211 -5.34 -5.21 -11.67
CA THR A 211 -6.65 -5.72 -11.22
C THR A 211 -6.57 -6.84 -10.20
N ARG A 212 -5.47 -7.60 -10.17
CA ARG A 212 -5.20 -8.60 -9.12
C ARG A 212 -4.91 -7.97 -7.75
N ILE A 213 -4.37 -6.75 -7.74
CA ILE A 213 -4.03 -6.01 -6.51
C ILE A 213 -5.24 -5.27 -5.94
N ASP A 214 -6.21 -4.88 -6.80
CA ASP A 214 -7.37 -4.04 -6.45
C ASP A 214 -8.58 -4.80 -5.87
N GLY A 215 -8.44 -6.08 -5.46
CA GLY A 215 -9.50 -6.80 -4.71
C GLY A 215 -9.89 -6.06 -3.42
N GLU A 216 -11.11 -6.27 -2.93
CA GLU A 216 -11.74 -5.54 -1.79
C GLU A 216 -10.87 -5.36 -0.52
N ASN A 217 -9.69 -5.97 -0.44
CA ASN A 217 -8.73 -5.86 0.66
C ASN A 217 -7.34 -5.37 0.27
N ALA A 218 -7.08 -4.96 -1.00
CA ALA A 218 -5.76 -4.50 -1.47
C ALA A 218 -4.57 -5.39 -0.98
N SER A 219 -4.83 -6.65 -0.66
CA SER A 219 -3.83 -7.59 -0.17
C SER A 219 -3.56 -8.64 -1.24
N VAL A 220 -2.35 -8.59 -1.77
CA VAL A 220 -1.80 -9.66 -2.58
C VAL A 220 -1.79 -10.93 -1.74
N LYS A 221 -2.26 -12.05 -2.29
CA LYS A 221 -2.15 -13.35 -1.62
C LYS A 221 -0.68 -13.76 -1.61
N LYS A 222 0.00 -13.48 -0.52
CA LYS A 222 1.42 -13.79 -0.35
C LYS A 222 1.56 -15.23 0.13
N THR A 223 2.34 -16.02 -0.58
CA THR A 223 2.82 -17.33 -0.17
C THR A 223 4.34 -17.28 -0.04
N PRO A 224 4.95 -18.01 0.94
CA PRO A 224 6.41 -18.11 0.99
C PRO A 224 6.91 -18.85 -0.26
N GLU A 225 7.59 -18.14 -1.14
CA GLU A 225 8.09 -18.65 -2.42
C GLU A 225 9.61 -18.47 -2.50
N LEU A 226 10.28 -19.36 -3.20
CA LEU A 226 11.72 -19.24 -3.48
C LEU A 226 11.94 -18.12 -4.52
N MET A 227 12.65 -17.07 -4.12
CA MET A 227 12.90 -15.93 -5.00
C MET A 227 13.75 -16.33 -6.22
N GLU A 228 14.64 -17.28 -6.06
CA GLU A 228 15.49 -17.84 -7.12
C GLU A 228 14.65 -18.44 -8.26
N GLU A 229 13.59 -19.20 -7.95
CA GLU A 229 12.69 -19.78 -8.94
C GLU A 229 11.89 -18.69 -9.69
N VAL A 230 11.47 -17.64 -8.97
CA VAL A 230 10.78 -16.48 -9.55
C VAL A 230 11.71 -15.73 -10.52
N MET A 231 12.98 -15.56 -10.15
CA MET A 231 13.99 -14.94 -11.00
C MET A 231 14.27 -15.78 -12.25
N GLU A 232 14.45 -17.10 -12.11
CA GLU A 232 14.66 -18.01 -13.23
C GLU A 232 13.48 -17.96 -14.22
N GLY A 233 12.26 -17.99 -13.73
CA GLY A 233 11.05 -17.85 -14.52
C GLY A 233 10.99 -16.52 -15.31
N ALA A 234 11.36 -15.41 -14.67
CA ALA A 234 11.43 -14.09 -15.30
C ALA A 234 12.52 -14.02 -16.38
N VAL A 235 13.72 -14.53 -16.10
CA VAL A 235 14.84 -14.58 -17.05
C VAL A 235 14.50 -15.48 -18.25
N SER A 236 13.92 -16.65 -18.02
CA SER A 236 13.47 -17.55 -19.08
C SER A 236 12.42 -16.90 -19.99
N LYS A 237 11.45 -16.16 -19.41
CA LYS A 237 10.47 -15.37 -20.17
C LYS A 237 11.17 -14.27 -20.99
N PHE A 238 12.10 -13.54 -20.40
CA PHE A 238 12.84 -12.47 -21.04
C PHE A 238 13.69 -12.98 -22.22
N GLN A 239 14.48 -14.02 -22.03
CA GLN A 239 15.35 -14.58 -23.06
C GLN A 239 14.59 -15.11 -24.29
N ARG A 240 13.35 -15.54 -24.13
CA ARG A 240 12.49 -15.92 -25.27
C ARG A 240 12.15 -14.76 -26.22
N HIS A 241 12.22 -13.52 -25.73
CA HIS A 241 11.90 -12.31 -26.50
C HIS A 241 13.17 -11.54 -26.92
N TYR A 242 14.21 -11.58 -26.08
CA TYR A 242 15.44 -10.81 -26.23
C TYR A 242 16.67 -11.74 -26.23
N HIS A 243 16.82 -12.54 -27.28
CA HIS A 243 17.86 -13.58 -27.39
C HIS A 243 19.27 -13.00 -27.43
N SER A 244 19.45 -11.73 -27.85
CA SER A 244 20.75 -11.09 -28.03
C SER A 244 21.32 -10.47 -26.77
N ILE A 245 20.53 -10.34 -25.69
CA ILE A 245 20.96 -9.70 -24.46
C ILE A 245 21.09 -10.77 -23.37
N PRO A 246 22.31 -11.18 -22.99
CA PRO A 246 22.54 -12.11 -21.89
C PRO A 246 22.14 -11.48 -20.55
N VAL A 247 21.55 -12.31 -19.67
CA VAL A 247 21.26 -11.97 -18.29
C VAL A 247 22.16 -12.78 -17.40
N GLN A 248 23.00 -12.11 -16.59
CA GLN A 248 23.80 -12.75 -15.55
C GLN A 248 23.03 -12.72 -14.23
N VAL A 249 22.90 -13.87 -13.59
CA VAL A 249 22.18 -14.03 -12.33
C VAL A 249 23.16 -14.30 -11.21
N HIS A 250 23.14 -13.48 -10.17
CA HIS A 250 23.95 -13.59 -8.96
C HIS A 250 23.05 -13.91 -7.78
N LEU A 251 23.23 -15.10 -7.20
CA LEU A 251 22.40 -15.62 -6.11
C LEU A 251 23.21 -15.68 -4.80
N PRO A 252 22.57 -15.53 -3.64
CA PRO A 252 23.19 -15.76 -2.35
C PRO A 252 23.48 -17.26 -2.13
N GLU A 253 24.33 -17.58 -1.17
CA GLU A 253 24.66 -18.98 -0.81
C GLU A 253 23.44 -19.73 -0.22
N GLU A 254 22.58 -19.01 0.52
CA GLU A 254 21.37 -19.58 1.12
C GLU A 254 20.12 -19.16 0.34
N PRO A 255 19.23 -20.12 0.00
CA PRO A 255 17.96 -19.81 -0.67
C PRO A 255 17.08 -18.87 0.15
N LEU A 256 16.42 -17.91 -0.52
CA LEU A 256 15.58 -16.93 0.13
C LEU A 256 14.10 -17.21 -0.10
N LEU A 257 13.38 -17.57 1.00
CA LEU A 257 11.92 -17.64 1.02
C LEU A 257 11.36 -16.24 1.30
N VAL A 258 10.60 -15.71 0.35
CA VAL A 258 10.00 -14.38 0.44
C VAL A 258 8.48 -14.51 0.32
N PRO A 259 7.68 -13.93 1.24
CA PRO A 259 6.22 -13.92 1.13
C PRO A 259 5.77 -13.04 -0.06
N MET A 260 5.33 -13.65 -1.17
CA MET A 260 4.95 -12.92 -2.37
C MET A 260 3.91 -13.67 -3.23
N ASP A 261 3.37 -12.97 -4.24
CA ASP A 261 2.72 -13.59 -5.40
C ASP A 261 3.80 -13.75 -6.48
N PRO A 262 4.15 -15.00 -6.86
CA PRO A 262 5.25 -15.27 -7.78
C PRO A 262 4.99 -14.72 -9.19
N LEU A 263 3.75 -14.70 -9.65
CA LEU A 263 3.41 -14.22 -10.99
C LEU A 263 3.55 -12.70 -11.09
N LEU A 264 3.11 -11.97 -10.06
CA LEU A 264 3.27 -10.52 -10.00
C LEU A 264 4.73 -10.12 -9.91
N MET A 265 5.52 -10.85 -9.14
CA MET A 265 6.96 -10.55 -9.00
C MET A 265 7.75 -10.91 -10.27
N GLN A 266 7.43 -12.03 -10.93
CA GLN A 266 7.98 -12.35 -12.26
C GLN A 266 7.68 -11.23 -13.26
N GLN A 267 6.46 -10.66 -13.24
CA GLN A 267 6.09 -9.55 -14.13
C GLN A 267 6.90 -8.28 -13.82
N VAL A 268 7.15 -7.98 -12.53
CA VAL A 268 8.02 -6.85 -12.14
C VAL A 268 9.42 -7.02 -12.72
N LEU A 269 10.04 -8.18 -12.50
CA LEU A 269 11.39 -8.46 -13.01
C LEU A 269 11.45 -8.42 -14.53
N PHE A 270 10.46 -9.00 -15.21
CA PHE A 270 10.34 -8.94 -16.67
C PHE A 270 10.24 -7.50 -17.17
N ASN A 271 9.37 -6.66 -16.56
CA ASN A 271 9.22 -5.27 -16.95
C ASN A 271 10.51 -4.46 -16.76
N LEU A 272 11.28 -4.72 -15.69
CA LEU A 272 12.56 -4.03 -15.47
C LEU A 272 13.62 -4.45 -16.50
N MET A 273 13.72 -5.74 -16.81
CA MET A 273 14.64 -6.22 -17.85
C MET A 273 14.23 -5.74 -19.25
N GLU A 274 12.91 -5.73 -19.56
CA GLU A 274 12.41 -5.19 -20.82
C GLU A 274 12.68 -3.69 -20.92
N ASN A 275 12.54 -2.94 -19.83
CA ASN A 275 12.89 -1.52 -19.78
C ASN A 275 14.37 -1.30 -20.13
N ALA A 276 15.28 -2.09 -19.57
CA ALA A 276 16.70 -2.05 -19.90
C ALA A 276 16.94 -2.33 -21.39
N ALA A 277 16.32 -3.38 -21.96
CA ALA A 277 16.49 -3.76 -23.35
C ALA A 277 15.99 -2.69 -24.35
N ARG A 278 14.92 -1.95 -24.01
CA ARG A 278 14.29 -0.98 -24.90
C ARG A 278 14.86 0.42 -24.80
N HIS A 279 15.25 0.83 -23.58
CA HIS A 279 15.67 2.21 -23.30
C HIS A 279 17.16 2.37 -23.07
N GLY A 280 17.86 1.28 -22.87
CA GLY A 280 19.29 1.31 -22.64
C GLY A 280 20.14 1.56 -23.89
N GLU A 281 19.55 1.66 -25.09
CA GLU A 281 20.14 1.89 -26.42
C GLU A 281 21.37 1.01 -26.73
N THR A 282 22.37 1.00 -25.85
CA THR A 282 23.64 0.30 -25.99
C THR A 282 23.77 -0.92 -25.08
N VAL A 283 22.66 -1.41 -24.51
CA VAL A 283 22.68 -2.55 -23.57
C VAL A 283 23.19 -3.80 -24.23
N THR A 284 24.26 -4.35 -23.68
CA THR A 284 24.85 -5.62 -24.09
C THR A 284 24.71 -6.70 -23.03
N GLN A 285 24.38 -6.35 -21.79
CA GLN A 285 24.25 -7.27 -20.67
C GLN A 285 23.31 -6.68 -19.60
N ILE A 286 22.57 -7.55 -18.93
CA ILE A 286 21.78 -7.24 -17.73
C ILE A 286 22.27 -8.11 -16.58
N ASP A 287 22.52 -7.51 -15.42
CA ASP A 287 22.88 -8.21 -14.19
C ASP A 287 21.66 -8.24 -13.24
N LEU A 288 21.28 -9.41 -12.78
CA LEU A 288 20.21 -9.65 -11.85
C LEU A 288 20.78 -10.22 -10.55
N THR A 289 20.78 -9.45 -9.47
CA THR A 289 21.42 -9.81 -8.21
C THR A 289 20.37 -9.95 -7.10
N LEU A 290 20.44 -11.05 -6.34
CA LEU A 290 19.67 -11.28 -5.14
C LEU A 290 20.60 -11.30 -3.94
N THR A 291 20.29 -10.51 -2.92
CA THR A 291 21.03 -10.50 -1.65
C THR A 291 20.07 -10.43 -0.47
N ARG A 292 20.56 -10.83 0.71
CA ARG A 292 19.87 -10.67 1.97
C ARG A 292 20.48 -9.54 2.76
N GLU A 293 19.68 -8.53 3.13
CA GLU A 293 20.08 -7.45 4.01
C GLU A 293 19.21 -7.47 5.28
N GLY A 294 19.68 -8.14 6.32
CA GLY A 294 18.94 -8.32 7.58
C GLY A 294 17.64 -9.11 7.38
N GLU A 295 16.50 -8.48 7.62
CA GLU A 295 15.14 -9.05 7.46
C GLU A 295 14.52 -8.70 6.09
N GLN A 296 15.34 -8.33 5.12
CA GLN A 296 14.89 -7.97 3.77
C GLN A 296 15.61 -8.78 2.69
N ALA A 297 14.87 -9.18 1.66
CA ALA A 297 15.42 -9.62 0.39
C ALA A 297 15.60 -8.39 -0.49
N VAL A 298 16.77 -8.25 -1.09
CA VAL A 298 17.13 -7.17 -1.99
C VAL A 298 17.40 -7.73 -3.37
N LEU A 299 16.62 -7.26 -4.36
CA LEU A 299 16.83 -7.58 -5.76
C LEU A 299 17.34 -6.34 -6.49
N GLU A 300 18.36 -6.52 -7.27
CA GLU A 300 18.93 -5.48 -8.13
C GLU A 300 18.90 -5.94 -9.58
N VAL A 301 18.34 -5.08 -10.45
CA VAL A 301 18.36 -5.23 -11.91
C VAL A 301 19.22 -4.11 -12.45
N ALA A 302 20.37 -4.44 -12.99
CA ALA A 302 21.34 -3.47 -13.50
C ALA A 302 21.60 -3.71 -14.98
N ASP A 303 21.66 -2.63 -15.77
CA ASP A 303 22.08 -2.66 -17.16
C ASP A 303 23.39 -1.87 -17.34
N ASN A 304 24.01 -2.03 -18.51
CA ASN A 304 25.21 -1.33 -18.92
C ASN A 304 24.92 -0.33 -20.07
N GLY A 305 23.68 0.15 -20.18
CA GLY A 305 23.27 1.09 -21.23
C GLY A 305 23.59 2.55 -20.93
N VAL A 306 22.83 3.47 -21.56
CA VAL A 306 23.01 4.92 -21.42
C VAL A 306 22.57 5.47 -20.07
N GLY A 307 21.80 4.71 -19.28
CA GLY A 307 21.23 5.15 -18.01
C GLY A 307 19.97 6.02 -18.18
N ILE A 308 19.56 6.67 -17.09
CA ILE A 308 18.32 7.45 -16.97
C ILE A 308 18.68 8.94 -16.86
N ALA A 309 18.00 9.83 -17.60
CA ALA A 309 18.16 11.27 -17.46
C ALA A 309 17.86 11.71 -16.02
N ARG A 310 18.69 12.61 -15.47
CA ARG A 310 18.60 13.02 -14.04
C ARG A 310 17.24 13.62 -13.70
N GLU A 311 16.66 14.36 -14.62
CA GLU A 311 15.35 15.01 -14.47
C GLU A 311 14.22 13.98 -14.35
N ARG A 312 14.38 12.79 -14.96
CA ARG A 312 13.38 11.72 -14.98
C ARG A 312 13.45 10.78 -13.77
N LEU A 313 14.59 10.74 -13.05
CA LEU A 313 14.77 9.82 -11.92
C LEU A 313 13.70 9.99 -10.82
N HIS A 314 13.24 11.23 -10.58
CA HIS A 314 12.27 11.54 -9.53
C HIS A 314 10.83 11.19 -9.90
N THR A 315 10.49 11.23 -11.20
CA THR A 315 9.12 11.00 -11.71
C THR A 315 8.95 9.65 -12.39
N LEU A 316 10.01 8.85 -12.40
CA LEU A 316 10.11 7.61 -13.18
C LEU A 316 8.96 6.61 -12.91
N PHE A 317 8.47 6.58 -11.67
CA PHE A 317 7.42 5.66 -11.22
C PHE A 317 6.02 6.30 -11.15
N ASP A 318 5.87 7.59 -11.49
CA ASP A 318 4.60 8.31 -11.26
C ASP A 318 3.57 8.12 -12.39
N GLY A 319 3.95 7.44 -13.48
CA GLY A 319 3.05 7.11 -14.59
C GLY A 319 2.59 8.30 -15.46
N THR A 320 3.05 9.52 -15.14
CA THR A 320 2.72 10.75 -15.86
C THR A 320 3.91 11.21 -16.68
N GLN A 321 4.21 10.52 -17.77
CA GLN A 321 5.19 11.04 -18.73
C GLN A 321 4.45 11.85 -19.78
N GLN A 322 4.70 13.16 -19.84
CA GLN A 322 4.36 13.96 -21.01
C GLN A 322 5.26 13.51 -22.17
N PRO A 323 4.69 13.19 -23.35
CA PRO A 323 5.50 12.89 -24.53
C PRO A 323 6.38 14.08 -24.87
N GLU A 324 7.67 13.86 -24.99
CA GLU A 324 8.54 14.88 -25.60
C GLU A 324 8.08 15.11 -27.05
N GLU A 325 7.69 16.34 -27.37
CA GLU A 325 7.34 16.74 -28.72
C GLU A 325 8.55 16.48 -29.65
N GLY A 326 8.40 15.51 -30.56
CA GLY A 326 9.37 15.27 -31.62
C GLY A 326 9.96 13.89 -31.76
N ARG A 327 9.73 12.95 -30.83
CA ARG A 327 10.12 11.54 -31.01
C ARG A 327 8.86 10.68 -31.19
N GLU A 328 8.68 10.08 -32.35
CA GLU A 328 7.58 9.12 -32.60
C GLU A 328 7.64 7.92 -31.64
N ASP A 329 8.83 7.52 -31.19
CA ASP A 329 9.04 6.46 -30.21
C ASP A 329 8.63 6.86 -28.77
N ALA A 330 8.63 8.14 -28.42
CA ALA A 330 8.22 8.63 -27.10
C ALA A 330 6.73 8.37 -26.80
N ARG A 331 5.89 8.24 -27.84
CA ARG A 331 4.48 7.87 -27.68
C ARG A 331 4.26 6.41 -27.27
N ARG A 332 5.25 5.53 -27.50
CA ARG A 332 5.18 4.09 -27.18
C ARG A 332 5.59 3.78 -25.75
N ASP A 333 6.16 4.75 -25.02
CA ASP A 333 6.76 4.53 -23.70
C ASP A 333 6.00 5.23 -22.58
N MET A 334 4.78 4.80 -22.38
CA MET A 334 3.85 5.35 -21.38
C MET A 334 4.14 5.01 -19.92
N GLY A 335 5.36 4.83 -19.47
CA GLY A 335 5.64 4.71 -18.02
C GLY A 335 4.78 3.72 -17.20
N ILE A 336 3.81 3.05 -17.85
CA ILE A 336 2.87 2.11 -17.19
C ILE A 336 3.63 0.95 -16.57
N GLY A 337 4.65 0.42 -17.25
CA GLY A 337 5.42 -0.71 -16.75
C GLY A 337 6.06 -0.43 -15.40
N LEU A 338 6.68 0.75 -15.23
CA LEU A 338 7.35 1.11 -13.98
C LEU A 338 6.38 1.52 -12.87
N SER A 339 5.25 2.16 -13.20
CA SER A 339 4.20 2.45 -12.21
C SER A 339 3.53 1.16 -11.71
N VAL A 340 3.35 0.15 -12.59
CA VAL A 340 2.92 -1.19 -12.19
C VAL A 340 3.95 -1.85 -11.27
N CYS A 341 5.24 -1.77 -11.60
CA CYS A 341 6.30 -2.30 -10.72
C CYS A 341 6.22 -1.69 -9.31
N ARG A 342 6.08 -0.37 -9.20
CA ARG A 342 5.92 0.31 -7.91
C ARG A 342 4.67 -0.17 -7.16
N THR A 343 3.54 -0.27 -7.86
CA THR A 343 2.28 -0.73 -7.26
C THR A 343 2.39 -2.16 -6.74
N VAL A 344 2.95 -3.08 -7.53
CA VAL A 344 3.17 -4.48 -7.14
C VAL A 344 4.11 -4.56 -5.94
N VAL A 345 5.27 -3.91 -5.99
CA VAL A 345 6.28 -3.96 -4.91
C VAL A 345 5.70 -3.37 -3.61
N THR A 346 4.97 -2.24 -3.70
CA THR A 346 4.32 -1.63 -2.54
C THR A 346 3.25 -2.54 -1.94
N ALA A 347 2.44 -3.22 -2.77
CA ALA A 347 1.44 -4.19 -2.30
C ALA A 347 2.07 -5.39 -1.57
N HIS A 348 3.33 -5.71 -1.90
CA HIS A 348 4.12 -6.71 -1.19
C HIS A 348 4.77 -6.18 0.11
N GLY A 349 4.62 -4.88 0.42
CA GLY A 349 5.23 -4.23 1.58
C GLY A 349 6.70 -3.86 1.35
N GLY A 350 7.14 -3.84 0.10
CA GLY A 350 8.47 -3.49 -0.33
C GLY A 350 8.64 -2.06 -0.81
N THR A 351 9.85 -1.73 -1.26
CA THR A 351 10.17 -0.46 -1.91
C THR A 351 10.93 -0.70 -3.21
N ILE A 352 10.73 0.17 -4.20
CA ILE A 352 11.50 0.18 -5.45
C ILE A 352 12.14 1.54 -5.65
N THR A 353 13.41 1.55 -6.04
CA THR A 353 14.20 2.75 -6.33
C THR A 353 15.00 2.56 -7.61
N ALA A 354 15.39 3.68 -8.24
CA ALA A 354 16.24 3.67 -9.42
C ALA A 354 17.39 4.67 -9.26
N LYS A 355 18.56 4.33 -9.78
CA LYS A 355 19.73 5.21 -9.84
C LYS A 355 20.59 4.87 -11.06
N ASN A 356 21.40 5.82 -11.51
CA ASN A 356 22.43 5.54 -12.52
C ASN A 356 23.67 4.91 -11.88
N ARG A 357 24.27 3.97 -12.59
CA ARG A 357 25.56 3.37 -12.21
C ARG A 357 26.70 4.34 -12.52
N LYS A 358 27.78 4.26 -11.76
CA LYS A 358 29.00 5.07 -12.00
C LYS A 358 29.72 4.69 -13.30
N GLU A 359 29.60 3.44 -13.70
CA GLU A 359 30.22 2.84 -14.88
C GLU A 359 29.36 2.93 -16.15
N GLY A 360 28.20 3.60 -16.06
CA GLY A 360 27.16 3.66 -17.10
C GLY A 360 26.03 2.67 -16.86
N GLY A 361 24.84 2.98 -17.38
CA GLY A 361 23.61 2.19 -17.22
C GLY A 361 22.78 2.59 -16.03
N ALA A 362 21.62 1.93 -15.89
CA ALA A 362 20.70 2.10 -14.78
C ALA A 362 20.76 0.93 -13.81
N LEU A 363 20.36 1.19 -12.57
CA LEU A 363 20.17 0.19 -11.52
C LEU A 363 18.80 0.41 -10.88
N PHE A 364 17.97 -0.62 -10.94
CA PHE A 364 16.71 -0.70 -10.19
C PHE A 364 16.92 -1.59 -8.98
N ARG A 365 16.56 -1.10 -7.80
CA ARG A 365 16.67 -1.84 -6.54
C ARG A 365 15.30 -2.01 -5.91
N ILE A 366 14.94 -3.26 -5.62
CA ILE A 366 13.72 -3.67 -4.94
C ILE A 366 14.09 -4.23 -3.58
N THR A 367 13.36 -3.85 -2.54
CA THR A 367 13.46 -4.46 -1.21
C THR A 367 12.14 -5.10 -0.85
N LEU A 368 12.15 -6.31 -0.32
CA LEU A 368 10.96 -7.04 0.14
C LEU A 368 11.18 -7.56 1.55
N PRO A 369 10.17 -7.52 2.44
CA PRO A 369 10.29 -8.09 3.77
C PRO A 369 10.31 -9.63 3.69
N LEU A 370 11.14 -10.27 4.54
CA LEU A 370 11.21 -11.73 4.67
C LEU A 370 10.16 -12.28 5.65
N LYS A 371 9.42 -11.41 6.35
CA LYS A 371 8.36 -11.77 7.31
C LYS A 371 7.08 -10.98 7.05
#